data_ea568e6af5ed7d7455391f3643bceee9
#
_entry.id   ea568e6af5ed7d7455391f3643bceee9
#
_cell.length_a   1.000
_cell.length_b   1.000
_cell.length_c   1.000
_cell.angle_alpha   90.00
_cell.angle_beta   90.00
_cell.angle_gamma   90.00
#
_symmetry.space_group_name_H-M   'P 1'
#
loop_
_entity.id
_entity.type
_entity.pdbx_description
1 polymer ?
#
loop_
_entity_poly.entity_id
_entity_poly.type
_entity_poly.pdbx_seq_one_letter_code
_entity_poly.pdbx_strand_id
1 'polypeptide(L)'
;LKKLFFLFFILQNAFVFAQSKKQLFSDTLRSVNIDSAMAITAKRGLSINDFTTVMLQDTLFYEAFRALKRYTFIAENKIKSYGEAQKQTGKIYRKIKHVNEGLRYHQELIEKKDSGRVTKYNGEFDLFTVSMFSYIFMNEKNTDFLADKKVTQKETTEEAYKEKLKTLLFTPGKPVKGVPLISDKTAIFSPELAKYYQYSFYYATYQGDIPVYYFKCKLKEGISWWNKDDTMIKELTTIFDAKNMKILGRYIDMAYASIPFDFHVKMNIELSYLNDETLVPTHISYDGDWDIPFKKREICTFDIKHYNFN
;
A
#
# COMPACT_ATOMS: atom_id res chain seq x y z
N LEU A 1 14.97 -9.47 48.67
CA LEU A 1 13.80 -10.21 48.14
C LEU A 1 12.74 -9.29 47.50
N LYS A 2 12.37 -8.12 48.10
CA LYS A 2 11.36 -7.21 47.54
C LYS A 2 11.71 -6.56 46.20
N LYS A 3 12.98 -6.35 45.88
CA LYS A 3 13.44 -5.77 44.61
C LYS A 3 13.44 -6.78 43.44
N LEU A 4 13.54 -8.08 43.74
CA LEU A 4 13.49 -9.12 42.72
C LEU A 4 12.04 -9.36 42.22
N PHE A 5 11.06 -9.19 43.11
CA PHE A 5 9.63 -9.35 42.77
C PHE A 5 9.11 -8.23 41.87
N PHE A 6 9.67 -7.04 41.98
CA PHE A 6 9.29 -5.90 41.14
C PHE A 6 9.80 -6.01 39.69
N LEU A 7 10.96 -6.63 39.52
CA LEU A 7 11.53 -6.89 38.18
C LEU A 7 10.74 -7.96 37.43
N PHE A 8 10.21 -8.95 38.13
CA PHE A 8 9.40 -10.01 37.53
C PHE A 8 8.02 -9.52 37.06
N PHE A 9 7.46 -8.53 37.75
CA PHE A 9 6.17 -7.94 37.37
C PHE A 9 6.27 -7.00 36.15
N ILE A 10 7.42 -6.37 35.94
CA ILE A 10 7.67 -5.53 34.75
C ILE A 10 7.87 -6.41 33.51
N LEU A 11 8.50 -7.57 33.66
CA LEU A 11 8.70 -8.52 32.55
C LEU A 11 7.39 -9.18 32.08
N GLN A 12 6.44 -9.43 32.96
CA GLN A 12 5.14 -10.00 32.58
C GLN A 12 4.26 -9.00 31.80
N ASN A 13 4.34 -7.70 32.10
CA ASN A 13 3.56 -6.69 31.37
C ASN A 13 4.14 -6.40 29.95
N ALA A 14 5.42 -6.64 29.70
CA ALA A 14 6.03 -6.50 28.38
C ALA A 14 5.57 -7.61 27.40
N PHE A 15 5.20 -8.79 27.88
CA PHE A 15 4.73 -9.89 27.03
C PHE A 15 3.28 -9.76 26.56
N VAL A 16 2.44 -9.06 27.28
CA VAL A 16 1.02 -8.88 26.92
C VAL A 16 0.84 -7.84 25.81
N PHE A 17 1.74 -6.87 25.69
CA PHE A 17 1.67 -5.85 24.64
C PHE A 17 2.17 -6.30 23.26
N ALA A 18 2.92 -7.40 23.18
CA ALA A 18 3.45 -7.92 21.90
C ALA A 18 2.43 -8.74 21.11
N GLN A 19 1.34 -9.20 21.72
CA GLN A 19 0.34 -10.05 21.04
C GLN A 19 -0.79 -9.29 20.35
N SER A 20 -0.99 -8.01 20.65
CA SER A 20 -2.09 -7.21 20.07
C SER A 20 -1.83 -6.70 18.65
N LYS A 21 -0.59 -6.71 18.17
CA LYS A 21 -0.22 -6.25 16.80
C LYS A 21 -0.44 -7.27 15.67
N LYS A 22 -0.78 -8.53 16.00
CA LYS A 22 -0.83 -9.61 15.01
C LYS A 22 -2.18 -9.81 14.32
N GLN A 23 -3.22 -9.10 14.73
CA GLN A 23 -4.60 -9.44 14.40
C GLN A 23 -5.27 -8.62 13.29
N LEU A 24 -4.70 -7.51 12.83
CA LEU A 24 -5.33 -6.68 11.78
C LEU A 24 -5.08 -7.16 10.34
N PHE A 25 -4.07 -7.99 10.12
CA PHE A 25 -3.68 -8.46 8.78
C PHE A 25 -3.82 -9.96 8.54
N SER A 26 -4.24 -10.76 9.56
CA SER A 26 -4.27 -12.22 9.42
C SER A 26 -5.56 -12.77 8.82
N ASP A 27 -6.64 -12.00 8.78
CA ASP A 27 -7.95 -12.55 8.38
C ASP A 27 -8.20 -12.59 6.87
N THR A 28 -7.38 -11.94 6.05
CA THR A 28 -7.52 -11.97 4.59
C THR A 28 -6.68 -13.07 3.92
N LEU A 29 -5.69 -13.60 4.62
CA LEU A 29 -4.86 -14.71 4.13
C LEU A 29 -5.23 -16.00 4.88
N ARG A 30 -6.38 -16.61 4.58
CA ARG A 30 -6.68 -17.98 5.01
C ARG A 30 -5.57 -18.89 4.52
N SER A 31 -5.00 -19.69 5.41
CA SER A 31 -3.97 -20.68 5.12
C SER A 31 -4.42 -21.62 4.01
N VAL A 32 -3.97 -21.34 2.78
CA VAL A 32 -4.10 -22.25 1.65
C VAL A 32 -3.03 -23.32 1.84
N ASN A 33 -3.41 -24.58 1.60
CA ASN A 33 -2.45 -25.69 1.61
C ASN A 33 -1.48 -25.51 0.44
N ILE A 34 -0.30 -24.97 0.73
CA ILE A 34 0.70 -24.53 -0.25
C ILE A 34 1.18 -25.68 -1.14
N ASP A 35 1.26 -26.90 -0.62
CA ASP A 35 1.77 -28.05 -1.36
C ASP A 35 0.87 -28.46 -2.51
N SER A 36 -0.46 -28.45 -2.30
CA SER A 36 -1.43 -28.75 -3.35
C SER A 36 -1.48 -27.66 -4.41
N ALA A 37 -1.34 -26.40 -4.00
CA ALA A 37 -1.35 -25.25 -4.89
C ALA A 37 -0.10 -25.20 -5.78
N MET A 38 1.08 -25.51 -5.25
CA MET A 38 2.33 -25.60 -6.03
C MET A 38 2.26 -26.70 -7.10
N ALA A 39 1.66 -27.86 -6.79
CA ALA A 39 1.53 -28.96 -7.75
C ALA A 39 0.64 -28.59 -8.95
N ILE A 40 -0.45 -27.84 -8.74
CA ILE A 40 -1.36 -27.37 -9.81
C ILE A 40 -0.66 -26.36 -10.71
N THR A 41 0.15 -25.48 -10.14
CA THR A 41 0.82 -24.40 -10.87
C THR A 41 1.94 -24.96 -11.76
N ALA A 42 2.70 -25.92 -11.26
CA ALA A 42 3.72 -26.62 -12.05
C ALA A 42 3.16 -27.30 -13.30
N LYS A 43 1.93 -27.84 -13.24
CA LYS A 43 1.24 -28.44 -14.39
C LYS A 43 0.88 -27.44 -15.49
N ARG A 44 0.84 -26.12 -15.20
CA ARG A 44 0.50 -25.07 -16.17
C ARG A 44 1.72 -24.47 -16.87
N GLY A 45 2.94 -24.92 -16.53
CA GLY A 45 4.19 -24.45 -17.13
C GLY A 45 4.57 -23.01 -16.81
N LEU A 46 3.95 -22.39 -15.78
CA LEU A 46 4.29 -21.03 -15.36
C LEU A 46 5.61 -21.00 -14.57
N SER A 47 6.37 -19.95 -14.77
CA SER A 47 7.65 -19.70 -14.11
C SER A 47 7.63 -18.38 -13.33
N ILE A 48 8.61 -18.18 -12.44
CA ILE A 48 8.84 -16.91 -11.76
C ILE A 48 9.00 -15.77 -12.76
N ASN A 49 9.67 -16.05 -13.89
CA ASN A 49 9.94 -15.03 -14.92
C ASN A 49 8.65 -14.52 -15.59
N ASP A 50 7.63 -15.35 -15.73
CA ASP A 50 6.35 -14.93 -16.29
C ASP A 50 5.67 -13.91 -15.40
N PHE A 51 5.63 -14.13 -14.09
CA PHE A 51 5.07 -13.17 -13.13
C PHE A 51 5.87 -11.88 -13.05
N THR A 52 7.19 -11.96 -13.00
CA THR A 52 8.04 -10.75 -12.95
C THR A 52 7.92 -9.93 -14.23
N THR A 53 7.83 -10.56 -15.38
CA THR A 53 7.62 -9.88 -16.66
C THR A 53 6.30 -9.13 -16.68
N VAL A 54 5.21 -9.79 -16.30
CA VAL A 54 3.90 -9.13 -16.22
C VAL A 54 3.93 -7.96 -15.24
N MET A 55 4.50 -8.14 -14.05
CA MET A 55 4.60 -7.06 -13.04
C MET A 55 5.38 -5.85 -13.54
N LEU A 56 6.49 -6.07 -14.24
CA LEU A 56 7.33 -4.99 -14.75
C LEU A 56 6.73 -4.25 -15.94
N GLN A 57 5.83 -4.90 -16.69
CA GLN A 57 5.17 -4.33 -17.86
C GLN A 57 3.74 -3.83 -17.55
N ASP A 58 3.20 -4.16 -16.37
CA ASP A 58 1.83 -3.82 -16.02
C ASP A 58 1.57 -2.31 -15.96
N THR A 59 0.52 -1.89 -16.60
CA THR A 59 -0.05 -0.55 -16.54
C THR A 59 -1.50 -0.57 -16.07
N LEU A 60 -2.15 -1.74 -16.11
CA LEU A 60 -3.57 -1.89 -15.83
C LEU A 60 -3.89 -1.69 -14.35
N PHE A 61 -2.96 -2.01 -13.46
CA PHE A 61 -3.13 -1.77 -12.04
C PHE A 61 -3.28 -0.27 -11.71
N TYR A 62 -2.50 0.58 -12.38
CA TYR A 62 -2.66 2.04 -12.26
C TYR A 62 -3.93 2.55 -12.97
N GLU A 63 -4.24 1.98 -14.15
CA GLU A 63 -5.45 2.34 -14.89
C GLU A 63 -6.73 2.03 -14.10
N ALA A 64 -6.72 1.01 -13.23
CA ALA A 64 -7.85 0.72 -12.34
C ALA A 64 -8.17 1.92 -11.40
N PHE A 65 -7.16 2.63 -10.92
CA PHE A 65 -7.37 3.85 -10.13
C PHE A 65 -7.89 5.01 -10.98
N ARG A 66 -7.44 5.12 -12.22
CA ARG A 66 -7.96 6.13 -13.15
C ARG A 66 -9.39 5.83 -13.55
N ALA A 67 -9.75 4.57 -13.66
CA ALA A 67 -11.10 4.14 -14.00
C ALA A 67 -12.16 4.57 -12.97
N LEU A 68 -11.78 4.79 -11.69
CA LEU A 68 -12.71 5.31 -10.68
C LEU A 68 -13.48 6.56 -11.13
N LYS A 69 -12.82 7.46 -11.87
CA LYS A 69 -13.44 8.69 -12.36
C LYS A 69 -14.57 8.47 -13.39
N ARG A 70 -14.68 7.26 -13.94
CA ARG A 70 -15.74 6.90 -14.90
C ARG A 70 -17.04 6.49 -14.22
N TYR A 71 -17.04 6.35 -12.89
CA TYR A 71 -18.15 5.82 -12.13
C TYR A 71 -18.61 6.82 -11.07
N THR A 72 -19.89 6.75 -10.77
CA THR A 72 -20.42 7.29 -9.52
C THR A 72 -20.27 6.22 -8.44
N PHE A 73 -19.68 6.56 -7.28
CA PHE A 73 -19.44 5.61 -6.19
C PHE A 73 -19.37 6.32 -4.84
N ILE A 74 -19.38 5.54 -3.77
CA ILE A 74 -19.14 6.04 -2.42
C ILE A 74 -17.72 5.68 -2.00
N ALA A 75 -16.95 6.68 -1.52
CA ALA A 75 -15.70 6.50 -0.83
C ALA A 75 -15.88 6.68 0.67
N GLU A 76 -15.43 5.72 1.47
CA GLU A 76 -15.37 5.81 2.92
C GLU A 76 -13.92 5.80 3.38
N ASN A 77 -13.44 6.93 3.89
CA ASN A 77 -12.07 7.15 4.29
C ASN A 77 -11.97 7.21 5.81
N LYS A 78 -11.24 6.27 6.41
CA LYS A 78 -10.94 6.23 7.84
C LYS A 78 -9.44 6.34 8.04
N ILE A 79 -8.98 7.44 8.63
CA ILE A 79 -7.57 7.68 8.90
C ILE A 79 -7.40 7.93 10.39
N LYS A 80 -6.37 7.34 10.98
CA LYS A 80 -5.98 7.59 12.35
C LYS A 80 -4.52 7.95 12.41
N SER A 81 -4.18 8.94 13.23
CA SER A 81 -2.79 9.27 13.56
C SER A 81 -2.51 8.94 15.01
N TYR A 82 -1.25 8.58 15.26
CA TYR A 82 -0.78 8.16 16.59
C TYR A 82 0.49 8.95 16.95
N GLY A 83 0.65 9.19 18.23
CA GLY A 83 1.92 9.67 18.79
C GLY A 83 2.90 8.52 19.05
N GLU A 84 4.12 8.84 19.44
CA GLU A 84 5.18 7.86 19.74
C GLU A 84 4.78 6.81 20.79
N ALA A 85 3.95 7.19 21.76
CA ALA A 85 3.40 6.27 22.76
C ALA A 85 2.23 5.40 22.23
N GLN A 86 2.03 5.32 20.90
CA GLN A 86 0.92 4.59 20.26
C GLN A 86 -0.48 5.07 20.69
N LYS A 87 -0.59 6.26 21.28
CA LYS A 87 -1.85 6.89 21.61
C LYS A 87 -2.40 7.62 20.39
N GLN A 88 -3.67 7.40 20.05
CA GLN A 88 -4.32 8.11 18.96
C GLN A 88 -4.34 9.62 19.23
N THR A 89 -3.81 10.39 18.29
CA THR A 89 -3.71 11.86 18.35
C THR A 89 -4.68 12.56 17.42
N GLY A 90 -5.13 11.85 16.39
CA GLY A 90 -6.09 12.39 15.45
C GLY A 90 -6.89 11.31 14.73
N LYS A 91 -8.02 11.72 14.19
CA LYS A 91 -8.89 10.90 13.37
C LYS A 91 -9.51 11.74 12.27
N ILE A 92 -9.54 11.19 11.05
CA ILE A 92 -10.29 11.70 9.91
C ILE A 92 -11.27 10.60 9.52
N TYR A 93 -12.54 10.95 9.45
CA TYR A 93 -13.57 10.12 8.86
C TYR A 93 -14.32 10.95 7.83
N ARG A 94 -14.37 10.48 6.60
CA ARG A 94 -15.09 11.10 5.53
C ARG A 94 -15.82 10.05 4.71
N LYS A 95 -17.09 10.30 4.46
CA LYS A 95 -17.90 9.58 3.50
C LYS A 95 -18.24 10.53 2.37
N ILE A 96 -17.77 10.21 1.16
CA ILE A 96 -17.83 11.08 -0.01
C ILE A 96 -18.52 10.33 -1.12
N LYS A 97 -19.50 10.96 -1.76
CA LYS A 97 -20.05 10.47 -3.02
C LYS A 97 -19.27 11.11 -4.17
N HIS A 98 -18.66 10.28 -4.96
CA HIS A 98 -18.04 10.65 -6.21
C HIS A 98 -19.08 10.57 -7.31
N VAL A 99 -19.28 11.64 -8.07
CA VAL A 99 -20.30 11.72 -9.10
C VAL A 99 -19.65 11.95 -10.46
N ASN A 100 -19.96 11.05 -11.39
CA ASN A 100 -19.60 11.20 -12.79
C ASN A 100 -20.82 11.68 -13.57
N GLU A 101 -20.68 12.83 -14.23
CA GLU A 101 -21.68 13.43 -15.12
C GLU A 101 -21.19 13.44 -16.59
N GLY A 102 -20.51 12.38 -17.00
CA GLY A 102 -19.93 12.25 -18.33
C GLY A 102 -18.62 13.00 -18.47
N LEU A 103 -18.65 14.27 -18.84
CA LEU A 103 -17.44 15.10 -18.99
C LEU A 103 -16.97 15.76 -17.70
N ARG A 104 -17.77 15.72 -16.66
CA ARG A 104 -17.48 16.33 -15.36
C ARG A 104 -17.43 15.28 -14.27
N TYR A 105 -16.54 15.52 -13.33
CA TYR A 105 -16.39 14.70 -12.14
C TYR A 105 -16.34 15.64 -10.93
N HIS A 106 -17.20 15.38 -9.95
CA HIS A 106 -17.21 16.15 -8.70
C HIS A 106 -17.44 15.26 -7.48
N GLN A 107 -17.30 15.85 -6.31
CA GLN A 107 -17.43 15.15 -5.03
C GLN A 107 -18.47 15.83 -4.17
N GLU A 108 -19.33 15.03 -3.55
CA GLU A 108 -20.33 15.44 -2.57
C GLU A 108 -19.95 14.86 -1.21
N LEU A 109 -19.65 15.73 -0.24
CA LEU A 109 -19.36 15.29 1.12
C LEU A 109 -20.65 14.89 1.82
N ILE A 110 -20.82 13.58 2.13
CA ILE A 110 -21.99 13.06 2.82
C ILE A 110 -21.80 13.18 4.34
N GLU A 111 -20.61 12.83 4.85
CA GLU A 111 -20.33 12.83 6.28
C GLU A 111 -18.86 13.15 6.55
N LYS A 112 -18.64 13.98 7.56
CA LYS A 112 -17.30 14.33 8.05
C LYS A 112 -17.26 14.27 9.58
N LYS A 113 -16.28 13.55 10.13
CA LYS A 113 -16.00 13.48 11.57
C LYS A 113 -14.50 13.50 11.79
N ASP A 114 -13.93 14.69 11.90
CA ASP A 114 -12.50 14.85 12.20
C ASP A 114 -12.31 15.14 13.69
N SER A 115 -11.24 14.64 14.28
CA SER A 115 -10.83 14.95 15.65
C SER A 115 -9.31 15.04 15.75
N GLY A 116 -8.83 15.84 16.70
CA GLY A 116 -7.41 16.14 16.85
C GLY A 116 -6.92 17.15 15.78
N ARG A 117 -5.62 17.40 15.78
CA ARG A 117 -5.00 18.33 14.83
C ARG A 117 -4.63 17.58 13.53
N VAL A 118 -5.59 17.43 12.64
CA VAL A 118 -5.44 16.66 11.38
C VAL A 118 -5.54 17.52 10.13
N THR A 119 -6.11 18.74 10.24
CA THR A 119 -6.22 19.70 9.15
C THR A 119 -5.70 21.07 9.57
N LYS A 120 -5.10 21.77 8.65
CA LYS A 120 -4.68 23.17 8.77
C LYS A 120 -5.87 24.12 8.71
N TYR A 121 -5.65 25.37 9.02
CA TYR A 121 -6.69 26.41 8.97
C TYR A 121 -7.26 26.63 7.55
N ASN A 122 -6.46 26.40 6.53
CA ASN A 122 -6.86 26.47 5.12
C ASN A 122 -7.58 25.21 4.60
N GLY A 123 -7.85 24.23 5.47
CA GLY A 123 -8.54 22.98 5.11
C GLY A 123 -7.63 21.87 4.58
N GLU A 124 -6.35 22.14 4.32
CA GLU A 124 -5.38 21.12 3.92
C GLU A 124 -5.06 20.17 5.08
N PHE A 125 -4.60 18.96 4.75
CA PHE A 125 -4.12 18.04 5.77
C PHE A 125 -2.85 18.56 6.46
N ASP A 126 -2.84 18.52 7.79
CA ASP A 126 -1.65 18.85 8.59
C ASP A 126 -0.65 17.69 8.62
N LEU A 127 -1.13 16.48 8.36
CA LEU A 127 -0.32 15.27 8.31
C LEU A 127 0.29 15.12 6.90
N PHE A 128 1.62 15.07 6.83
CA PHE A 128 2.37 14.94 5.57
C PHE A 128 2.00 13.64 4.85
N THR A 129 1.95 12.53 5.58
CA THR A 129 1.58 11.21 5.03
C THR A 129 0.19 11.24 4.42
N VAL A 130 -0.80 11.87 5.10
CA VAL A 130 -2.17 11.99 4.58
C VAL A 130 -2.19 12.85 3.32
N SER A 131 -1.45 13.98 3.30
CA SER A 131 -1.34 14.85 2.13
C SER A 131 -0.75 14.12 0.92
N MET A 132 0.27 13.27 1.13
CA MET A 132 0.91 12.48 0.09
C MET A 132 -0.02 11.42 -0.50
N PHE A 133 -0.70 10.67 0.36
CA PHE A 133 -1.57 9.56 -0.06
C PHE A 133 -2.94 10.02 -0.52
N SER A 134 -3.47 11.16 -0.04
CA SER A 134 -4.73 11.72 -0.52
C SER A 134 -4.71 11.99 -2.02
N TYR A 135 -3.58 12.46 -2.52
CA TYR A 135 -3.38 12.70 -3.95
C TYR A 135 -3.53 11.42 -4.80
N ILE A 136 -3.13 10.27 -4.25
CA ILE A 136 -3.16 8.99 -4.98
C ILE A 136 -4.49 8.27 -4.79
N PHE A 137 -5.00 8.22 -3.55
CA PHE A 137 -6.08 7.31 -3.17
C PHE A 137 -7.42 7.98 -2.94
N MET A 138 -7.44 9.27 -2.52
CA MET A 138 -8.69 9.93 -2.16
C MET A 138 -9.29 10.75 -3.29
N ASN A 139 -8.53 11.03 -4.33
CA ASN A 139 -9.00 11.73 -5.53
C ASN A 139 -9.70 13.06 -5.23
N GLU A 140 -9.19 13.83 -4.26
CA GLU A 140 -9.88 14.96 -3.63
C GLU A 140 -10.07 16.20 -4.50
N LYS A 141 -9.54 16.21 -5.72
CA LYS A 141 -9.69 17.37 -6.62
C LYS A 141 -10.75 17.10 -7.66
N ASN A 142 -11.71 18.02 -7.77
CA ASN A 142 -12.59 18.12 -8.93
C ASN A 142 -11.72 18.37 -10.17
N THR A 143 -11.74 17.45 -11.11
CA THR A 143 -10.96 17.57 -12.36
C THR A 143 -11.85 17.26 -13.53
N ASP A 144 -11.71 18.05 -14.60
CA ASP A 144 -12.28 17.67 -15.88
C ASP A 144 -11.66 16.35 -16.33
N PHE A 145 -12.48 15.44 -16.81
CA PHE A 145 -12.13 14.04 -17.08
C PHE A 145 -10.97 13.87 -18.09
N LEU A 146 -10.78 14.83 -18.97
CA LEU A 146 -9.81 14.78 -20.06
C LEU A 146 -8.50 15.52 -19.77
N ALA A 147 -8.36 16.11 -18.63
CA ALA A 147 -7.17 16.89 -18.31
C ALA A 147 -6.15 16.10 -17.46
N ASP A 148 -5.55 15.07 -18.03
CA ASP A 148 -4.13 14.84 -17.78
C ASP A 148 -3.36 16.00 -18.45
N LYS A 149 -3.52 17.20 -17.92
CA LYS A 149 -2.68 18.32 -18.32
C LYS A 149 -1.26 17.89 -17.99
N LYS A 150 -0.44 17.71 -19.03
CA LYS A 150 1.00 17.77 -18.89
C LYS A 150 1.29 19.09 -18.19
N VAL A 151 1.55 19.01 -16.89
CA VAL A 151 1.91 20.19 -16.11
C VAL A 151 3.28 20.60 -16.61
N THR A 152 3.31 21.61 -17.44
CA THR A 152 4.54 22.30 -17.90
C THR A 152 5.05 23.29 -16.85
N GLN A 153 4.60 23.18 -15.61
CA GLN A 153 5.12 23.94 -14.48
C GLN A 153 6.29 23.20 -13.85
N LYS A 154 7.29 23.97 -13.41
CA LYS A 154 8.41 23.47 -12.60
C LYS A 154 7.83 22.66 -11.42
N GLU A 155 8.05 21.34 -11.44
CA GLU A 155 7.60 20.47 -10.36
C GLU A 155 8.14 20.97 -9.02
N THR A 156 7.26 21.16 -8.07
CA THR A 156 7.69 21.41 -6.69
C THR A 156 8.33 20.13 -6.13
N THR A 157 9.19 20.27 -5.14
CA THR A 157 9.81 19.11 -4.47
C THR A 157 8.75 18.12 -3.98
N GLU A 158 7.60 18.61 -3.51
CA GLU A 158 6.49 17.77 -3.05
C GLU A 158 5.83 16.99 -4.20
N GLU A 159 5.62 17.60 -5.35
CA GLU A 159 5.07 16.92 -6.54
C GLU A 159 6.03 15.83 -7.05
N ALA A 160 7.32 16.12 -7.06
CA ALA A 160 8.33 15.13 -7.40
C ALA A 160 8.31 13.90 -6.45
N TYR A 161 8.09 14.09 -5.15
CA TYR A 161 7.92 12.99 -4.20
C TYR A 161 6.63 12.20 -4.45
N LYS A 162 5.52 12.85 -4.78
CA LYS A 162 4.25 12.20 -5.12
C LYS A 162 4.38 11.28 -6.33
N GLU A 163 5.05 11.72 -7.39
CA GLU A 163 5.29 10.90 -8.58
C GLU A 163 6.22 9.70 -8.29
N LYS A 164 7.23 9.88 -7.45
CA LYS A 164 8.09 8.78 -7.01
C LYS A 164 7.33 7.75 -6.18
N LEU A 165 6.44 8.20 -5.30
CA LEU A 165 5.58 7.32 -4.53
C LEU A 165 4.64 6.52 -5.43
N LYS A 166 4.08 7.12 -6.49
CA LYS A 166 3.30 6.39 -7.49
C LYS A 166 4.12 5.27 -8.14
N THR A 167 5.35 5.55 -8.56
CA THR A 167 6.22 4.52 -9.15
C THR A 167 6.42 3.35 -8.19
N LEU A 168 6.66 3.63 -6.92
CA LEU A 168 6.85 2.62 -5.90
C LEU A 168 5.61 1.74 -5.70
N LEU A 169 4.42 2.34 -5.74
CA LEU A 169 3.16 1.65 -5.51
C LEU A 169 2.66 0.87 -6.74
N PHE A 170 2.75 1.49 -7.90
CA PHE A 170 2.14 0.96 -9.12
C PHE A 170 3.09 0.11 -9.96
N THR A 171 4.39 0.32 -9.82
CA THR A 171 5.40 -0.50 -10.52
C THR A 171 6.51 -0.95 -9.57
N PRO A 172 6.16 -1.64 -8.46
CA PRO A 172 7.18 -2.13 -7.53
C PRO A 172 8.12 -3.11 -8.25
N GLY A 173 9.38 -3.07 -7.82
CA GLY A 173 10.43 -3.87 -8.48
C GLY A 173 11.20 -3.12 -9.55
N LYS A 174 10.76 -1.91 -9.95
CA LYS A 174 11.54 -0.99 -10.77
C LYS A 174 12.35 -0.02 -9.89
N PRO A 175 13.52 0.45 -10.37
CA PRO A 175 14.26 1.50 -9.67
C PRO A 175 13.47 2.82 -9.69
N VAL A 176 13.40 3.49 -8.54
CA VAL A 176 12.75 4.80 -8.40
C VAL A 176 13.77 5.89 -8.64
N LYS A 177 13.89 6.39 -9.87
CA LYS A 177 14.88 7.40 -10.27
C LYS A 177 14.75 8.70 -9.48
N GLY A 178 15.88 9.31 -9.17
CA GLY A 178 15.95 10.67 -8.58
C GLY A 178 15.57 10.74 -7.10
N VAL A 179 15.58 9.63 -6.38
CA VAL A 179 15.58 9.60 -4.91
C VAL A 179 16.96 9.15 -4.45
N PRO A 180 17.80 10.05 -3.95
CA PRO A 180 19.10 9.65 -3.41
C PRO A 180 18.94 8.55 -2.37
N LEU A 181 19.86 7.60 -2.32
CA LEU A 181 19.92 6.48 -1.37
C LEU A 181 18.86 5.39 -1.51
N ILE A 182 17.76 5.60 -2.26
CA ILE A 182 16.64 4.67 -2.36
C ILE A 182 16.52 4.07 -3.76
N SER A 183 17.00 4.78 -4.79
CA SER A 183 16.75 4.54 -6.21
C SER A 183 16.79 3.06 -6.62
N ASP A 184 17.89 2.38 -6.33
CA ASP A 184 18.09 1.01 -6.80
C ASP A 184 17.59 -0.04 -5.80
N LYS A 185 17.34 0.35 -4.54
CA LYS A 185 16.89 -0.54 -3.46
C LYS A 185 15.48 -1.09 -3.64
N THR A 186 14.73 -0.55 -4.59
CA THR A 186 13.40 -1.03 -4.97
C THR A 186 13.43 -2.02 -6.13
N ALA A 187 14.57 -2.14 -6.85
CA ALA A 187 14.71 -2.99 -8.02
C ALA A 187 14.91 -4.47 -7.66
N ILE A 188 13.98 -5.05 -6.91
CA ILE A 188 14.08 -6.41 -6.34
C ILE A 188 14.25 -7.53 -7.37
N PHE A 189 13.97 -7.26 -8.64
CA PHE A 189 14.15 -8.21 -9.74
C PHE A 189 15.47 -8.00 -10.50
N SER A 190 16.29 -6.99 -10.12
CA SER A 190 17.61 -6.82 -10.70
C SER A 190 18.56 -7.95 -10.27
N PRO A 191 19.57 -8.30 -11.06
CA PRO A 191 20.54 -9.33 -10.70
C PRO A 191 21.22 -9.06 -9.35
N GLU A 192 21.45 -7.77 -9.02
CA GLU A 192 22.12 -7.33 -7.80
C GLU A 192 21.27 -7.61 -6.56
N LEU A 193 19.96 -7.40 -6.64
CA LEU A 193 19.05 -7.55 -5.50
C LEU A 193 18.33 -8.89 -5.46
N ALA A 194 18.08 -9.53 -6.61
CA ALA A 194 17.36 -10.79 -6.70
C ALA A 194 17.93 -11.90 -5.80
N LYS A 195 19.24 -11.92 -5.59
CA LYS A 195 19.94 -12.85 -4.71
C LYS A 195 19.49 -12.79 -3.24
N TYR A 196 18.98 -11.64 -2.80
CA TYR A 196 18.49 -11.44 -1.42
C TYR A 196 17.05 -11.88 -1.23
N TYR A 197 16.31 -12.18 -2.30
CA TYR A 197 14.89 -12.51 -2.24
C TYR A 197 14.63 -13.99 -2.49
N GLN A 198 13.58 -14.48 -1.85
CA GLN A 198 12.93 -15.74 -2.17
C GLN A 198 11.64 -15.43 -2.92
N TYR A 199 11.48 -16.06 -4.07
CA TYR A 199 10.29 -15.95 -4.90
C TYR A 199 9.48 -17.24 -4.82
N SER A 200 8.18 -17.10 -4.67
CA SER A 200 7.25 -18.23 -4.67
C SER A 200 5.93 -17.81 -5.29
N PHE A 201 5.19 -18.76 -5.82
CA PHE A 201 3.84 -18.54 -6.28
C PHE A 201 2.97 -19.76 -6.01
N TYR A 202 1.67 -19.52 -5.82
CA TYR A 202 0.70 -20.58 -5.57
C TYR A 202 -0.67 -20.19 -6.11
N TYR A 203 -1.48 -21.21 -6.40
CA TYR A 203 -2.83 -21.04 -6.91
C TYR A 203 -3.82 -21.02 -5.73
N ALA A 204 -4.80 -20.12 -5.78
CA ALA A 204 -5.84 -19.98 -4.75
C ALA A 204 -7.11 -19.34 -5.33
N THR A 205 -8.04 -18.96 -4.47
CA THR A 205 -9.21 -18.15 -4.82
C THR A 205 -9.13 -16.78 -4.18
N TYR A 206 -9.71 -15.79 -4.84
CA TYR A 206 -9.79 -14.40 -4.41
C TYR A 206 -11.24 -13.93 -4.39
N GLN A 207 -11.66 -13.20 -3.37
CA GLN A 207 -13.03 -12.68 -3.21
C GLN A 207 -14.12 -13.77 -3.39
N GLY A 208 -13.84 -14.96 -2.91
CA GLY A 208 -14.77 -16.09 -2.87
C GLY A 208 -14.56 -17.13 -3.97
N ASP A 209 -14.52 -16.73 -5.23
CA ASP A 209 -14.56 -17.66 -6.37
C ASP A 209 -13.58 -17.37 -7.52
N ILE A 210 -12.95 -16.21 -7.57
CA ILE A 210 -12.02 -15.86 -8.65
C ILE A 210 -10.74 -16.67 -8.52
N PRO A 211 -10.40 -17.53 -9.49
CA PRO A 211 -9.15 -18.27 -9.47
C PRO A 211 -7.96 -17.33 -9.67
N VAL A 212 -6.95 -17.41 -8.83
CA VAL A 212 -5.80 -16.51 -8.86
C VAL A 212 -4.48 -17.23 -8.62
N TYR A 213 -3.40 -16.56 -9.03
CA TYR A 213 -2.05 -16.84 -8.57
C TYR A 213 -1.62 -15.76 -7.60
N TYR A 214 -1.13 -16.16 -6.43
CA TYR A 214 -0.37 -15.30 -5.53
C TYR A 214 1.10 -15.44 -5.89
N PHE A 215 1.72 -14.36 -6.30
CA PHE A 215 3.17 -14.27 -6.50
C PHE A 215 3.78 -13.48 -5.35
N LYS A 216 4.67 -14.12 -4.63
CA LYS A 216 5.28 -13.57 -3.41
C LYS A 216 6.79 -13.45 -3.56
N CYS A 217 7.28 -12.24 -3.28
CA CYS A 217 8.70 -11.94 -3.13
C CYS A 217 8.95 -11.59 -1.68
N LYS A 218 9.78 -12.37 -0.98
CA LYS A 218 10.10 -12.14 0.43
C LYS A 218 11.60 -12.03 0.61
N LEU A 219 12.04 -11.05 1.39
CA LEU A 219 13.44 -10.93 1.78
C LEU A 219 13.85 -12.19 2.56
N LYS A 220 14.98 -12.80 2.20
CA LYS A 220 15.49 -14.00 2.87
C LYS A 220 15.82 -13.72 4.32
N GLU A 221 15.63 -14.71 5.17
CA GLU A 221 16.06 -14.66 6.57
C GLU A 221 17.59 -14.77 6.67
N GLY A 222 18.18 -14.23 7.73
CA GLY A 222 19.62 -14.31 7.95
C GLY A 222 20.50 -13.43 7.07
N ILE A 223 19.92 -12.51 6.30
CA ILE A 223 20.71 -11.51 5.57
C ILE A 223 21.50 -10.68 6.59
N SER A 224 22.81 -10.55 6.35
CA SER A 224 23.70 -9.71 7.14
C SER A 224 23.12 -8.31 7.28
N TRP A 225 23.26 -7.71 8.45
CA TRP A 225 22.76 -6.37 8.70
C TRP A 225 23.35 -5.33 7.74
N TRP A 226 24.57 -5.51 7.26
CA TRP A 226 25.20 -4.69 6.23
C TRP A 226 24.41 -4.69 4.90
N ASN A 227 23.81 -5.82 4.55
CA ASN A 227 23.03 -5.96 3.32
C ASN A 227 21.54 -5.62 3.51
N LYS A 228 21.08 -5.44 4.77
CA LYS A 228 19.69 -4.99 5.03
C LYS A 228 19.45 -3.57 4.55
N ASP A 229 20.48 -2.74 4.58
CA ASP A 229 20.40 -1.36 4.11
C ASP A 229 20.39 -1.26 2.57
N ASP A 230 20.72 -2.34 1.87
CA ASP A 230 20.63 -2.42 0.41
C ASP A 230 19.22 -2.78 -0.07
N THR A 231 18.33 -3.21 0.82
CA THR A 231 17.00 -3.68 0.48
C THR A 231 15.93 -2.85 1.19
N MET A 232 14.94 -2.37 0.45
CA MET A 232 13.84 -1.60 1.00
C MET A 232 12.53 -2.40 1.10
N ILE A 233 12.24 -3.23 0.11
CA ILE A 233 11.04 -4.08 0.10
C ILE A 233 11.32 -5.32 0.95
N LYS A 234 10.54 -5.54 2.00
CA LYS A 234 10.63 -6.73 2.87
C LYS A 234 9.75 -7.86 2.37
N GLU A 235 8.56 -7.51 1.91
CA GLU A 235 7.64 -8.43 1.26
C GLU A 235 6.83 -7.70 0.18
N LEU A 236 6.65 -8.36 -0.95
CA LEU A 236 5.74 -7.95 -2.01
C LEU A 236 4.93 -9.17 -2.41
N THR A 237 3.61 -9.10 -2.27
CA THR A 237 2.70 -10.13 -2.79
C THR A 237 1.80 -9.48 -3.83
N THR A 238 1.74 -10.07 -5.03
CA THR A 238 0.86 -9.64 -6.12
C THR A 238 -0.10 -10.75 -6.47
N ILE A 239 -1.37 -10.41 -6.61
CA ILE A 239 -2.47 -11.33 -6.90
C ILE A 239 -2.82 -11.19 -8.38
N PHE A 240 -2.70 -12.27 -9.13
CA PHE A 240 -2.99 -12.32 -10.57
C PHE A 240 -4.23 -13.16 -10.84
N ASP A 241 -5.15 -12.65 -11.62
CA ASP A 241 -6.23 -13.43 -12.17
C ASP A 241 -5.65 -14.59 -13.01
N ALA A 242 -6.02 -15.82 -12.69
CA ALA A 242 -5.49 -17.01 -13.36
C ALA A 242 -5.97 -17.16 -14.82
N LYS A 243 -7.01 -16.43 -15.21
CA LYS A 243 -7.59 -16.47 -16.56
C LYS A 243 -6.83 -15.57 -17.54
N ASN A 244 -6.45 -14.36 -17.09
CA ASN A 244 -5.96 -13.31 -17.98
C ASN A 244 -4.69 -12.60 -17.48
N MET A 245 -4.15 -13.01 -16.33
CA MET A 245 -2.97 -12.43 -15.66
C MET A 245 -3.11 -10.95 -15.28
N LYS A 246 -4.33 -10.39 -15.25
CA LYS A 246 -4.55 -9.04 -14.69
C LYS A 246 -4.27 -9.04 -13.20
N ILE A 247 -3.69 -7.95 -12.69
CA ILE A 247 -3.40 -7.80 -11.27
C ILE A 247 -4.66 -7.37 -10.52
N LEU A 248 -5.10 -8.19 -9.55
CA LEU A 248 -6.29 -7.97 -8.73
C LEU A 248 -5.97 -7.41 -7.35
N GLY A 249 -4.72 -7.46 -6.93
CA GLY A 249 -4.34 -6.94 -5.63
C GLY A 249 -2.84 -6.92 -5.42
N ARG A 250 -2.43 -6.15 -4.39
CA ARG A 250 -1.02 -6.00 -4.04
C ARG A 250 -0.85 -5.70 -2.57
N TYR A 251 -0.04 -6.53 -1.91
CA TYR A 251 0.47 -6.26 -0.58
C TYR A 251 1.94 -5.88 -0.66
N ILE A 252 2.33 -4.82 0.04
CA ILE A 252 3.71 -4.33 0.11
C ILE A 252 4.06 -4.10 1.58
N ASP A 253 5.19 -4.66 2.02
CA ASP A 253 5.86 -4.34 3.27
C ASP A 253 7.23 -3.76 2.94
N MET A 254 7.44 -2.48 3.29
CA MET A 254 8.67 -1.75 3.02
C MET A 254 9.20 -1.12 4.30
N ALA A 255 10.49 -1.22 4.51
CA ALA A 255 11.15 -0.50 5.58
C ALA A 255 12.54 -0.06 5.14
N TYR A 256 12.93 1.11 5.58
CA TYR A 256 14.26 1.66 5.37
C TYR A 256 14.66 2.46 6.60
N ALA A 257 15.88 2.24 7.08
CA ALA A 257 16.46 2.94 8.22
C ALA A 257 17.82 3.48 7.82
N SER A 258 17.94 4.77 7.70
CA SER A 258 19.22 5.46 7.55
C SER A 258 19.13 6.83 8.19
N ILE A 259 20.25 7.37 8.66
CA ILE A 259 20.28 8.77 9.09
C ILE A 259 20.34 9.64 7.84
N PRO A 260 19.42 10.56 7.61
CA PRO A 260 18.35 11.06 8.50
C PRO A 260 16.92 10.59 8.13
N PHE A 261 16.75 9.43 7.55
CA PHE A 261 15.49 9.00 6.97
C PHE A 261 15.13 7.58 7.44
N ASP A 262 14.01 7.43 8.14
CA ASP A 262 13.50 6.15 8.62
C ASP A 262 12.02 6.00 8.30
N PHE A 263 11.62 4.84 7.79
CA PHE A 263 10.22 4.51 7.61
C PHE A 263 9.94 3.01 7.63
N HIS A 264 8.73 2.66 8.04
CA HIS A 264 8.15 1.34 7.87
C HIS A 264 6.71 1.47 7.38
N VAL A 265 6.40 0.89 6.24
CA VAL A 265 5.10 1.00 5.58
C VAL A 265 4.60 -0.37 5.19
N LYS A 266 3.37 -0.67 5.56
CA LYS A 266 2.60 -1.81 5.06
C LYS A 266 1.37 -1.29 4.34
N MET A 267 1.11 -1.84 3.16
CA MET A 267 -0.04 -1.46 2.36
C MET A 267 -0.65 -2.67 1.70
N ASN A 268 -1.98 -2.74 1.70
CA ASN A 268 -2.74 -3.71 0.92
C ASN A 268 -3.72 -2.95 0.02
N ILE A 269 -3.74 -3.30 -1.25
CA ILE A 269 -4.65 -2.75 -2.27
C ILE A 269 -5.39 -3.91 -2.89
N GLU A 270 -6.72 -3.84 -2.87
CA GLU A 270 -7.61 -4.83 -3.44
C GLU A 270 -8.44 -4.21 -4.56
N LEU A 271 -8.43 -4.85 -5.72
CA LEU A 271 -9.25 -4.49 -6.86
C LEU A 271 -10.38 -5.50 -7.02
N SER A 272 -11.50 -5.04 -7.56
CA SER A 272 -12.61 -5.92 -7.96
C SER A 272 -13.05 -5.58 -9.39
N TYR A 273 -13.57 -6.58 -10.08
CA TYR A 273 -14.25 -6.35 -11.35
C TYR A 273 -15.59 -5.68 -11.11
N LEU A 274 -15.84 -4.62 -11.88
CA LEU A 274 -17.17 -4.07 -12.08
C LEU A 274 -17.64 -4.55 -13.44
N ASN A 275 -18.89 -5.02 -13.54
CA ASN A 275 -19.53 -5.38 -14.80
C ASN A 275 -18.51 -5.72 -15.90
N ASP A 276 -18.38 -6.94 -16.23
CA ASP A 276 -17.67 -7.48 -17.36
C ASP A 276 -16.15 -7.37 -17.39
N GLU A 277 -15.47 -6.34 -17.05
CA GLU A 277 -14.00 -6.38 -17.17
C GLU A 277 -13.26 -5.15 -16.60
N THR A 278 -13.96 -4.12 -16.15
CA THR A 278 -13.28 -2.97 -15.57
C THR A 278 -12.86 -3.26 -14.15
N LEU A 279 -11.57 -3.15 -13.88
CA LEU A 279 -11.03 -3.23 -12.53
C LEU A 279 -11.07 -1.85 -11.87
N VAL A 280 -11.48 -1.83 -10.60
CA VAL A 280 -11.41 -0.64 -9.74
C VAL A 280 -10.89 -1.03 -8.36
N PRO A 281 -10.18 -0.13 -7.65
CA PRO A 281 -9.82 -0.35 -6.26
C PRO A 281 -11.07 -0.28 -5.38
N THR A 282 -11.29 -1.35 -4.60
CA THR A 282 -12.43 -1.44 -3.69
C THR A 282 -12.02 -1.30 -2.23
N HIS A 283 -10.80 -1.70 -1.89
CA HIS A 283 -10.28 -1.57 -0.54
C HIS A 283 -8.78 -1.25 -0.55
N ILE A 284 -8.38 -0.27 0.25
CA ILE A 284 -6.98 0.11 0.47
C ILE A 284 -6.76 0.23 1.96
N SER A 285 -5.84 -0.56 2.51
CA SER A 285 -5.37 -0.42 3.87
C SER A 285 -3.90 -0.04 3.90
N TYR A 286 -3.54 0.79 4.85
CA TYR A 286 -2.20 1.32 5.04
C TYR A 286 -1.87 1.42 6.52
N ASP A 287 -0.65 1.05 6.89
CA ASP A 287 -0.05 1.26 8.20
C ASP A 287 1.37 1.76 7.99
N GLY A 288 1.65 2.97 8.39
CA GLY A 288 2.92 3.61 8.13
C GLY A 288 3.44 4.42 9.31
N ASP A 289 4.74 4.32 9.49
CA ASP A 289 5.55 5.06 10.45
C ASP A 289 6.67 5.74 9.67
N TRP A 290 6.71 7.07 9.72
CA TRP A 290 7.65 7.90 8.98
C TRP A 290 8.38 8.84 9.91
N ASP A 291 9.71 8.78 9.87
CA ASP A 291 10.59 9.77 10.47
C ASP A 291 11.48 10.35 9.36
N ILE A 292 11.14 11.58 8.95
CA ILE A 292 11.81 12.27 7.85
C ILE A 292 12.39 13.61 8.34
N PRO A 293 13.51 14.07 7.78
CA PRO A 293 14.16 15.28 8.19
C PRO A 293 13.22 16.49 8.18
N PHE A 294 13.32 17.30 9.22
CA PHE A 294 12.57 18.56 9.35
C PHE A 294 11.05 18.40 9.45
N LYS A 295 10.55 17.19 9.61
CA LYS A 295 9.13 16.88 9.86
C LYS A 295 8.99 16.16 11.20
N LYS A 296 7.83 16.32 11.84
CA LYS A 296 7.49 15.51 13.00
C LYS A 296 7.24 14.07 12.53
N ARG A 297 7.72 13.08 13.30
CA ARG A 297 7.42 11.68 13.07
C ARG A 297 5.90 11.47 12.98
N GLU A 298 5.46 10.76 11.98
CA GLU A 298 4.06 10.47 11.72
C GLU A 298 3.81 8.97 11.70
N ILE A 299 2.89 8.53 12.56
CA ILE A 299 2.39 7.16 12.58
C ILE A 299 0.91 7.24 12.20
N CYS A 300 0.55 6.64 11.05
CA CYS A 300 -0.79 6.73 10.50
C CYS A 300 -1.30 5.38 10.01
N THR A 301 -2.60 5.15 10.18
CA THR A 301 -3.31 4.03 9.53
C THR A 301 -4.43 4.57 8.64
N PHE A 302 -4.60 3.97 7.45
CA PHE A 302 -5.73 4.27 6.56
C PHE A 302 -6.54 2.99 6.32
N ASP A 303 -7.84 3.17 6.20
CA ASP A 303 -8.80 2.18 5.72
C ASP A 303 -9.76 2.91 4.78
N ILE A 304 -9.60 2.67 3.47
CA ILE A 304 -10.35 3.32 2.40
C ILE A 304 -11.16 2.26 1.69
N LYS A 305 -12.46 2.48 1.57
CA LYS A 305 -13.38 1.57 0.89
C LYS A 305 -14.16 2.32 -0.18
N HIS A 306 -14.25 1.71 -1.36
CA HIS A 306 -15.07 2.19 -2.47
C HIS A 306 -16.17 1.16 -2.74
N TYR A 307 -17.41 1.63 -2.83
CA TYR A 307 -18.57 0.77 -3.02
C TYR A 307 -19.76 1.52 -3.65
N ASN A 308 -20.83 0.81 -4.00
CA ASN A 308 -22.01 1.35 -4.68
C ASN A 308 -21.66 2.04 -6.00
N PHE A 309 -20.94 1.31 -6.83
CA PHE A 309 -20.59 1.76 -8.18
C PHE A 309 -21.79 1.74 -9.12
N ASN A 310 -21.98 2.86 -9.87
CA ASN A 310 -23.00 3.04 -10.90
C ASN A 310 -22.40 3.69 -12.14
#